data_ceea2a70f5595b28e4c06708836944cd
#
_entry.id   ceea2a70f5595b28e4c06708836944cd
#
_cell.length_a   1.000
_cell.length_b   1.000
_cell.length_c   1.000
_cell.angle_alpha   90.00
_cell.angle_beta   90.00
_cell.angle_gamma   90.00
#
_symmetry.space_group_name_H-M   'P 1'
#
loop_
_entity.id
_entity.type
_entity.pdbx_description
1 polymer ?
#
loop_
_entity_poly.entity_id
_entity_poly.type
_entity_poly.pdbx_seq_one_letter_code
_entity_poly.pdbx_strand_id
1 'polypeptide(L)'
;MLVALSAWPALAQAAAPCTAAPGACTEWVTVGGGPARALIYRSYSLEVRNEHVSRVLVMIHGKNRDADNYYSTAMAAAFLAHAQHDTAVIAPLMASSAPACGDPITPPQIDFSCSGDSWRAGASAISDPHLTSFDFVDEILRKVASSGVFPNLRQIVVAGHSAGGQFALRYAMSNKLHGRLGVTLSYVVANPSSYPWPDTARPLPTGDAHPSAAEQAWQDEHPHARFQFGAIDASQCPDFNHWPFGLDARTTGYTRDMESQGLVRQLASRPTTYVLGQTDVLPVAGFDSSCAAMLQGPTRRARGEAFVAYMQQHWHAHHRIRIVPDCGHNARCIFTADEVLPELFPPPLNQDSAGIDGRAESNQQ
;
A
#
# COMPACT_ATOMS: atom_id res chain seq x y z
N MET A 1 31.57 -51.96 -27.75
CA MET A 1 30.74 -51.71 -26.59
C MET A 1 30.76 -50.20 -26.34
N LEU A 2 29.75 -49.45 -26.84
CA LEU A 2 29.63 -48.00 -26.66
C LEU A 2 28.82 -47.77 -25.38
N VAL A 3 29.42 -47.11 -24.39
CA VAL A 3 28.74 -46.67 -23.16
C VAL A 3 28.12 -45.31 -23.47
N ALA A 4 26.81 -45.28 -23.58
CA ALA A 4 26.05 -44.02 -23.67
C ALA A 4 26.04 -43.36 -22.28
N LEU A 5 26.78 -42.25 -22.15
CA LEU A 5 26.66 -41.34 -21.01
C LEU A 5 25.35 -40.52 -21.13
N SER A 6 24.36 -40.90 -20.33
CA SER A 6 23.15 -40.10 -20.17
C SER A 6 23.48 -38.85 -19.35
N ALA A 7 23.53 -37.68 -20.00
CA ALA A 7 23.59 -36.40 -19.31
C ALA A 7 22.25 -36.16 -18.60
N TRP A 8 22.25 -36.20 -17.29
CA TRP A 8 21.09 -35.71 -16.50
C TRP A 8 20.99 -34.22 -16.65
N PRO A 9 19.77 -33.66 -16.90
CA PRO A 9 19.60 -32.23 -16.89
C PRO A 9 19.95 -31.70 -15.50
N ALA A 10 20.89 -30.76 -15.43
CA ALA A 10 21.20 -30.05 -14.21
C ALA A 10 19.89 -29.29 -13.83
N LEU A 11 19.32 -29.66 -12.70
CA LEU A 11 18.24 -28.87 -12.08
C LEU A 11 18.76 -27.44 -11.88
N ALA A 12 18.23 -26.49 -12.60
CA ALA A 12 18.57 -25.08 -12.41
C ALA A 12 18.26 -24.73 -10.95
N GLN A 13 19.32 -24.51 -10.18
CA GLN A 13 19.19 -24.16 -8.78
C GLN A 13 18.48 -22.81 -8.69
N ALA A 14 17.35 -22.75 -7.96
CA ALA A 14 16.63 -21.52 -7.75
C ALA A 14 17.57 -20.44 -7.23
N ALA A 15 17.58 -19.27 -7.86
CA ALA A 15 18.39 -18.16 -7.38
C ALA A 15 18.00 -17.82 -5.95
N ALA A 16 18.95 -17.74 -5.03
CA ALA A 16 18.70 -17.33 -3.67
C ALA A 16 18.26 -15.85 -3.65
N PRO A 17 17.30 -15.46 -2.77
CA PRO A 17 16.92 -14.08 -2.63
C PRO A 17 18.09 -13.22 -2.12
N CYS A 18 18.21 -12.00 -2.61
CA CYS A 18 19.13 -11.02 -2.07
C CYS A 18 18.62 -10.59 -0.68
N THR A 19 19.34 -10.91 0.38
CA THR A 19 18.91 -10.67 1.77
C THR A 19 19.70 -9.58 2.46
N ALA A 20 20.90 -9.26 1.93
CA ALA A 20 21.78 -8.25 2.49
C ALA A 20 21.48 -6.89 1.84
N ALA A 21 20.98 -5.95 2.62
CA ALA A 21 20.97 -4.55 2.23
C ALA A 21 22.39 -3.96 2.40
N PRO A 22 22.70 -2.79 1.87
CA PRO A 22 22.24 -2.12 0.66
C PRO A 22 23.23 -2.28 -0.49
N GLY A 23 23.27 -1.86 -1.53
CA GLY A 23 24.23 -1.93 -2.65
C GLY A 23 24.04 -3.16 -3.56
N ALA A 24 24.17 -4.37 -3.01
CA ALA A 24 24.02 -5.60 -3.81
C ALA A 24 22.57 -5.93 -4.18
N CYS A 25 21.59 -5.48 -3.39
CA CYS A 25 20.16 -5.73 -3.61
C CYS A 25 19.44 -4.57 -4.31
N THR A 26 20.16 -3.70 -5.02
CA THR A 26 19.57 -2.57 -5.73
C THR A 26 19.46 -2.81 -7.23
N GLU A 27 18.50 -2.12 -7.86
CA GLU A 27 18.28 -2.12 -9.30
C GLU A 27 17.64 -0.80 -9.71
N TRP A 28 17.89 -0.35 -10.97
CA TRP A 28 17.27 0.84 -11.51
C TRP A 28 16.09 0.47 -12.40
N VAL A 29 14.96 1.13 -12.21
CA VAL A 29 13.77 0.99 -13.04
C VAL A 29 13.61 2.25 -13.87
N THR A 30 13.50 2.10 -15.19
CA THR A 30 13.16 3.18 -16.12
C THR A 30 11.70 3.57 -15.93
N VAL A 31 11.40 4.87 -15.93
CA VAL A 31 10.05 5.40 -15.74
C VAL A 31 9.66 6.23 -16.96
N GLY A 32 8.41 6.09 -17.42
CA GLY A 32 7.87 6.87 -18.52
C GLY A 32 8.53 6.64 -19.89
N GLY A 33 9.17 5.49 -20.10
CA GLY A 33 9.85 5.16 -21.36
C GLY A 33 11.29 5.71 -21.48
N GLY A 34 11.82 6.32 -20.43
CA GLY A 34 13.22 6.77 -20.32
C GLY A 34 13.47 8.20 -20.83
N PRO A 35 14.61 8.82 -20.50
CA PRO A 35 15.77 8.26 -19.77
C PRO A 35 15.62 8.26 -18.25
N ALA A 36 14.50 8.78 -17.71
CA ALA A 36 14.27 8.89 -16.28
C ALA A 36 14.27 7.51 -15.60
N ARG A 37 14.93 7.39 -14.46
CA ARG A 37 15.01 6.14 -13.70
C ARG A 37 14.91 6.39 -12.21
N ALA A 38 14.42 5.39 -11.46
CA ALA A 38 14.35 5.41 -10.02
C ALA A 38 14.91 4.11 -9.43
N LEU A 39 15.47 4.21 -8.21
CA LEU A 39 16.11 3.10 -7.52
C LEU A 39 15.09 2.25 -6.79
N ILE A 40 15.25 0.94 -6.84
CA ILE A 40 14.54 -0.02 -5.99
C ILE A 40 15.55 -0.88 -5.21
N TYR A 41 15.15 -1.34 -4.03
CA TYR A 41 15.72 -2.52 -3.39
C TYR A 41 14.85 -3.72 -3.78
N ARG A 42 15.50 -4.87 -4.06
CA ARG A 42 14.77 -6.06 -4.54
C ARG A 42 15.43 -7.37 -4.11
N SER A 43 14.63 -8.38 -3.81
CA SER A 43 15.14 -9.70 -3.44
C SER A 43 15.52 -10.55 -4.63
N TYR A 44 14.84 -10.36 -5.78
CA TYR A 44 15.18 -11.00 -7.06
C TYR A 44 15.28 -9.92 -8.14
N SER A 45 16.22 -10.11 -9.08
CA SER A 45 16.38 -9.19 -10.20
C SER A 45 15.13 -9.17 -11.08
N LEU A 46 14.74 -7.99 -11.52
CA LEU A 46 13.65 -7.79 -12.50
C LEU A 46 14.12 -7.97 -13.97
N GLU A 47 15.37 -8.36 -14.18
CA GLU A 47 15.97 -8.67 -15.49
C GLU A 47 16.22 -10.17 -15.68
N VAL A 48 16.12 -10.98 -14.62
CA VAL A 48 16.42 -12.40 -14.66
C VAL A 48 15.16 -13.21 -14.40
N ARG A 49 14.83 -14.09 -15.37
CA ARG A 49 13.67 -14.98 -15.25
C ARG A 49 13.75 -15.86 -14.02
N ASN A 50 12.68 -15.89 -13.24
CA ASN A 50 12.54 -16.72 -12.05
C ASN A 50 11.14 -17.34 -11.97
N GLU A 51 11.05 -18.65 -12.17
CA GLU A 51 9.79 -19.40 -12.20
C GLU A 51 9.26 -19.73 -10.79
N HIS A 52 10.08 -19.57 -9.76
CA HIS A 52 9.66 -19.82 -8.37
C HIS A 52 8.85 -18.68 -7.77
N VAL A 53 8.98 -17.46 -8.32
CA VAL A 53 8.25 -16.29 -7.83
C VAL A 53 6.79 -16.36 -8.28
N SER A 54 5.92 -16.54 -7.30
CA SER A 54 4.46 -16.53 -7.47
C SER A 54 3.79 -15.30 -6.85
N ARG A 55 4.52 -14.55 -6.01
CA ARG A 55 4.06 -13.34 -5.32
C ARG A 55 5.06 -12.20 -5.45
N VAL A 56 4.55 -10.98 -5.45
CA VAL A 56 5.34 -9.75 -5.35
C VAL A 56 4.80 -8.91 -4.20
N LEU A 57 5.69 -8.47 -3.31
CA LEU A 57 5.39 -7.47 -2.28
C LEU A 57 6.15 -6.18 -2.61
N VAL A 58 5.39 -5.11 -2.94
CA VAL A 58 5.93 -3.75 -3.09
C VAL A 58 5.74 -3.01 -1.78
N MET A 59 6.83 -2.74 -1.07
CA MET A 59 6.84 -2.13 0.26
C MET A 59 7.26 -0.66 0.18
N ILE A 60 6.31 0.25 0.42
CA ILE A 60 6.54 1.70 0.35
C ILE A 60 7.02 2.23 1.71
N HIS A 61 8.15 2.93 1.69
CA HIS A 61 8.79 3.50 2.88
C HIS A 61 8.00 4.64 3.55
N GLY A 62 8.38 4.99 4.77
CA GLY A 62 7.86 6.13 5.52
C GLY A 62 8.40 7.48 5.05
N LYS A 63 8.15 8.53 5.83
CA LYS A 63 8.56 9.92 5.50
C LYS A 63 10.07 10.11 5.37
N ASN A 64 10.86 9.25 6.02
CA ASN A 64 12.33 9.36 6.00
C ASN A 64 12.95 8.87 4.69
N ARG A 65 12.17 8.24 3.80
CA ARG A 65 12.61 7.66 2.53
C ARG A 65 13.69 6.59 2.68
N ASP A 66 13.69 5.92 3.81
CA ASP A 66 14.57 4.83 4.20
C ASP A 66 14.11 3.49 3.59
N ALA A 67 14.12 3.42 2.26
CA ALA A 67 13.65 2.25 1.50
C ALA A 67 14.42 0.97 1.84
N ASP A 68 15.70 1.08 2.21
CA ASP A 68 16.55 -0.01 2.70
C ASP A 68 16.02 -0.62 4.00
N ASN A 69 15.61 0.20 4.96
CA ASN A 69 15.00 -0.25 6.22
C ASN A 69 13.65 -0.94 5.99
N TYR A 70 12.83 -0.40 5.07
CA TYR A 70 11.56 -1.02 4.70
C TYR A 70 11.76 -2.30 3.92
N TYR A 71 12.77 -2.37 3.04
CA TYR A 71 13.19 -3.61 2.41
C TYR A 71 13.57 -4.68 3.44
N SER A 72 14.43 -4.33 4.39
CA SER A 72 14.86 -5.22 5.47
C SER A 72 13.69 -5.68 6.35
N THR A 73 12.71 -4.79 6.59
CA THR A 73 11.49 -5.11 7.32
C THR A 73 10.63 -6.10 6.53
N ALA A 74 10.42 -5.88 5.24
CA ALA A 74 9.66 -6.77 4.37
C ALA A 74 10.33 -8.14 4.20
N MET A 75 11.66 -8.19 4.12
CA MET A 75 12.41 -9.45 4.10
C MET A 75 12.29 -10.22 5.42
N ALA A 76 12.27 -9.53 6.56
CA ALA A 76 12.01 -10.17 7.85
C ALA A 76 10.57 -10.72 7.93
N ALA A 77 9.58 -9.98 7.46
CA ALA A 77 8.21 -10.46 7.36
C ALA A 77 8.09 -11.69 6.42
N ALA A 78 8.76 -11.66 5.26
CA ALA A 78 8.79 -12.78 4.33
C ALA A 78 9.45 -14.04 4.95
N PHE A 79 10.50 -13.85 5.76
CA PHE A 79 11.12 -14.93 6.51
C PHE A 79 10.16 -15.55 7.53
N LEU A 80 9.50 -14.74 8.33
CA LEU A 80 8.53 -15.19 9.35
C LEU A 80 7.33 -15.90 8.71
N ALA A 81 6.88 -15.43 7.55
CA ALA A 81 5.80 -16.05 6.77
C ALA A 81 6.25 -17.28 5.95
N HIS A 82 7.52 -17.69 6.00
CA HIS A 82 8.11 -18.73 5.14
C HIS A 82 7.89 -18.47 3.63
N ALA A 83 7.81 -17.20 3.24
CA ALA A 83 7.45 -16.77 1.89
C ALA A 83 8.64 -16.24 1.05
N GLN A 84 9.85 -16.25 1.58
CA GLN A 84 11.01 -15.60 0.95
C GLN A 84 11.47 -16.26 -0.37
N HIS A 85 11.13 -17.52 -0.60
CA HIS A 85 11.56 -18.27 -1.78
C HIS A 85 10.61 -18.10 -2.98
N ASP A 86 9.37 -17.76 -2.73
CA ASP A 86 8.34 -17.61 -3.75
C ASP A 86 7.79 -16.16 -3.87
N THR A 87 8.35 -15.23 -3.09
CA THR A 87 7.95 -13.82 -3.07
C THR A 87 9.11 -12.91 -3.46
N ALA A 88 8.94 -12.14 -4.52
CA ALA A 88 9.84 -11.02 -4.81
C ALA A 88 9.43 -9.80 -3.97
N VAL A 89 10.31 -9.42 -3.04
CA VAL A 89 10.18 -8.19 -2.24
C VAL A 89 10.83 -7.05 -2.99
N ILE A 90 10.11 -5.93 -3.15
CA ILE A 90 10.56 -4.72 -3.85
C ILE A 90 10.27 -3.51 -2.94
N ALA A 91 11.27 -2.67 -2.65
CA ALA A 91 11.09 -1.42 -1.94
C ALA A 91 11.58 -0.26 -2.80
N PRO A 92 10.67 0.51 -3.43
CA PRO A 92 11.02 1.66 -4.26
C PRO A 92 11.49 2.84 -3.39
N LEU A 93 12.50 3.57 -3.87
CA LEU A 93 13.01 4.79 -3.23
C LEU A 93 12.41 6.03 -3.91
N MET A 94 11.59 6.77 -3.18
CA MET A 94 11.07 8.08 -3.60
C MET A 94 12.05 9.18 -3.21
N ALA A 95 13.23 9.20 -3.85
CA ALA A 95 14.28 10.16 -3.55
C ALA A 95 13.87 11.61 -3.90
N SER A 96 14.30 12.59 -3.10
CA SER A 96 14.00 14.00 -3.30
C SER A 96 15.14 14.91 -2.87
N SER A 97 15.58 15.80 -3.75
CA SER A 97 16.56 16.84 -3.48
C SER A 97 15.97 18.06 -2.77
N ALA A 98 14.65 18.16 -2.64
CA ALA A 98 13.99 19.27 -1.98
C ALA A 98 14.57 19.50 -0.57
N PRO A 99 14.67 20.76 -0.10
CA PRO A 99 15.34 21.08 1.19
C PRO A 99 14.79 20.33 2.41
N ALA A 100 13.50 19.97 2.39
CA ALA A 100 12.87 19.17 3.45
C ALA A 100 13.30 17.69 3.43
N CYS A 101 13.93 17.22 2.36
CA CYS A 101 14.33 15.85 2.13
C CYS A 101 15.84 15.68 1.97
N GLY A 102 16.48 16.44 1.08
CA GLY A 102 17.93 16.54 0.97
C GLY A 102 18.65 15.30 0.43
N ASP A 103 17.96 14.44 -0.34
CA ASP A 103 18.62 13.28 -0.93
C ASP A 103 19.56 13.72 -2.08
N PRO A 104 20.73 13.11 -2.24
CA PRO A 104 21.57 13.37 -3.39
C PRO A 104 20.94 12.79 -4.65
N ILE A 105 20.57 13.64 -5.61
CA ILE A 105 20.00 13.26 -6.90
C ILE A 105 21.02 13.50 -8.01
N THR A 106 21.23 12.52 -8.85
CA THR A 106 22.10 12.63 -10.03
C THR A 106 21.29 12.23 -11.27
N PRO A 107 21.10 13.11 -12.27
CA PRO A 107 20.42 12.75 -13.50
C PRO A 107 21.02 11.50 -14.16
N PRO A 108 20.21 10.62 -14.73
CA PRO A 108 18.77 10.74 -15.00
C PRO A 108 17.85 10.22 -13.88
N GLN A 109 18.28 10.19 -12.62
CA GLN A 109 17.42 9.81 -11.50
C GLN A 109 16.27 10.81 -11.35
N ILE A 110 15.05 10.30 -11.16
CA ILE A 110 13.87 11.12 -10.88
C ILE A 110 14.01 11.77 -9.51
N ASP A 111 13.68 13.06 -9.46
CA ASP A 111 13.58 13.86 -8.25
C ASP A 111 12.10 14.05 -7.90
N PHE A 112 11.60 13.34 -6.88
CA PHE A 112 10.21 13.41 -6.46
C PHE A 112 9.95 14.59 -5.53
N SER A 113 8.76 15.19 -5.59
CA SER A 113 8.34 16.22 -4.62
C SER A 113 8.16 15.61 -3.23
N CYS A 114 8.66 16.30 -2.18
CA CYS A 114 8.45 15.90 -0.78
C CYS A 114 7.75 16.99 0.07
N SER A 115 7.23 18.04 -0.56
CA SER A 115 6.44 19.10 0.07
C SER A 115 5.05 19.18 -0.55
N GLY A 116 4.06 19.69 0.19
CA GLY A 116 2.68 19.80 -0.26
C GLY A 116 2.09 18.43 -0.65
N ASP A 117 1.50 18.36 -1.82
CA ASP A 117 1.05 17.14 -2.50
C ASP A 117 2.25 16.33 -2.97
N SER A 118 2.98 15.77 -2.04
CA SER A 118 4.26 15.12 -2.28
C SER A 118 4.11 13.76 -2.98
N TRP A 119 5.22 13.04 -3.08
CA TRP A 119 5.24 11.66 -3.55
C TRP A 119 4.19 10.75 -2.88
N ARG A 120 3.75 11.06 -1.65
CA ARG A 120 2.70 10.32 -0.92
C ARG A 120 1.32 10.41 -1.55
N ALA A 121 1.12 11.39 -2.44
CA ALA A 121 -0.16 11.71 -3.05
C ALA A 121 -0.15 11.59 -4.58
N GLY A 122 0.93 11.06 -5.16
CA GLY A 122 1.08 10.96 -6.61
C GLY A 122 1.34 12.31 -7.28
N ALA A 123 1.99 13.24 -6.57
CA ALA A 123 2.39 14.51 -7.13
C ALA A 123 3.40 14.34 -8.26
N SER A 124 3.44 15.31 -9.18
CA SER A 124 4.43 15.39 -10.23
C SER A 124 5.85 15.47 -9.66
N ALA A 125 6.80 14.83 -10.32
CA ALA A 125 8.21 14.92 -9.97
C ALA A 125 8.75 16.35 -10.22
N ILE A 126 9.77 16.73 -9.45
CA ILE A 126 10.46 18.02 -9.62
C ILE A 126 11.22 18.03 -10.94
N SER A 127 11.86 16.89 -11.27
CA SER A 127 12.68 16.75 -12.48
C SER A 127 11.87 16.58 -13.77
N ASP A 128 10.60 16.12 -13.67
CA ASP A 128 9.71 15.93 -14.82
C ASP A 128 8.23 16.06 -14.39
N PRO A 129 7.52 17.12 -14.80
CA PRO A 129 6.13 17.36 -14.39
C PRO A 129 5.13 16.35 -14.99
N HIS A 130 5.53 15.55 -15.98
CA HIS A 130 4.68 14.51 -16.58
C HIS A 130 4.77 13.16 -15.86
N LEU A 131 5.77 12.98 -14.99
CA LEU A 131 5.98 11.77 -14.22
C LEU A 131 5.60 11.98 -12.75
N THR A 132 5.06 10.95 -12.14
CA THR A 132 4.67 10.94 -10.74
C THR A 132 5.27 9.74 -10.01
N SER A 133 5.22 9.79 -8.69
CA SER A 133 5.60 8.64 -7.85
C SER A 133 4.69 7.41 -8.09
N PHE A 134 3.45 7.64 -8.51
CA PHE A 134 2.52 6.55 -8.85
C PHE A 134 2.86 5.93 -10.21
N ASP A 135 3.30 6.72 -11.19
CA ASP A 135 3.82 6.18 -12.46
C ASP A 135 5.04 5.29 -12.24
N PHE A 136 5.90 5.62 -11.28
CA PHE A 136 7.04 4.76 -10.94
C PHE A 136 6.58 3.39 -10.41
N VAL A 137 5.59 3.34 -9.53
CA VAL A 137 5.05 2.05 -9.07
C VAL A 137 4.31 1.34 -10.20
N ASP A 138 3.60 2.06 -11.07
CA ASP A 138 3.00 1.49 -12.28
C ASP A 138 4.04 0.77 -13.15
N GLU A 139 5.22 1.36 -13.35
CA GLU A 139 6.30 0.70 -14.13
C GLU A 139 6.81 -0.57 -13.46
N ILE A 140 6.97 -0.55 -12.12
CA ILE A 140 7.32 -1.77 -11.37
C ILE A 140 6.27 -2.85 -11.60
N LEU A 141 4.97 -2.51 -11.45
CA LEU A 141 3.88 -3.47 -11.61
C LEU A 141 3.82 -4.03 -13.05
N ARG A 142 3.97 -3.18 -14.07
CA ARG A 142 4.04 -3.63 -15.48
C ARG A 142 5.23 -4.57 -15.69
N LYS A 143 6.39 -4.20 -15.18
CA LYS A 143 7.61 -4.99 -15.35
C LYS A 143 7.46 -6.38 -14.73
N VAL A 144 6.96 -6.50 -13.51
CA VAL A 144 6.81 -7.81 -12.85
C VAL A 144 5.69 -8.66 -13.46
N ALA A 145 4.59 -8.04 -13.95
CA ALA A 145 3.44 -8.77 -14.45
C ALA A 145 3.52 -9.12 -15.95
N SER A 146 4.20 -8.30 -16.77
CA SER A 146 4.11 -8.40 -18.23
C SER A 146 5.42 -8.75 -18.92
N SER A 147 6.58 -8.65 -18.26
CA SER A 147 7.88 -8.89 -18.89
C SER A 147 8.24 -10.38 -19.04
N GLY A 148 7.48 -11.29 -18.40
CA GLY A 148 7.80 -12.71 -18.33
C GLY A 148 8.95 -13.04 -17.36
N VAL A 149 9.41 -12.05 -16.59
CA VAL A 149 10.47 -12.27 -15.58
C VAL A 149 9.98 -13.20 -14.46
N PHE A 150 8.71 -13.10 -14.08
CA PHE A 150 8.04 -13.99 -13.12
C PHE A 150 6.83 -14.68 -13.78
N PRO A 151 7.05 -15.74 -14.56
CA PRO A 151 5.98 -16.34 -15.38
C PRO A 151 4.88 -17.00 -14.56
N ASN A 152 5.17 -17.36 -13.31
CA ASN A 152 4.22 -17.96 -12.38
C ASN A 152 3.60 -16.95 -11.41
N LEU A 153 3.80 -15.65 -11.63
CA LEU A 153 3.23 -14.60 -10.78
C LEU A 153 1.69 -14.68 -10.78
N ARG A 154 1.11 -14.71 -9.58
CA ARG A 154 -0.33 -14.78 -9.34
C ARG A 154 -0.85 -13.57 -8.59
N GLN A 155 0.02 -12.97 -7.77
CA GLN A 155 -0.42 -11.98 -6.81
C GLN A 155 0.63 -10.90 -6.56
N ILE A 156 0.13 -9.67 -6.46
CA ILE A 156 0.91 -8.50 -6.07
C ILE A 156 0.24 -7.85 -4.86
N VAL A 157 1.02 -7.52 -3.85
CA VAL A 157 0.60 -6.71 -2.70
C VAL A 157 1.38 -5.41 -2.71
N VAL A 158 0.69 -4.26 -2.69
CA VAL A 158 1.30 -2.95 -2.45
C VAL A 158 1.03 -2.56 -1.01
N ALA A 159 2.08 -2.51 -0.20
CA ALA A 159 2.01 -2.22 1.22
C ALA A 159 2.81 -0.96 1.57
N GLY A 160 2.43 -0.27 2.63
CA GLY A 160 3.21 0.86 3.13
C GLY A 160 2.77 1.28 4.53
N HIS A 161 3.69 1.90 5.27
CA HIS A 161 3.47 2.36 6.63
C HIS A 161 3.66 3.88 6.72
N SER A 162 2.88 4.56 7.57
CA SER A 162 3.00 6.00 7.80
C SER A 162 2.78 6.79 6.49
N ALA A 163 3.78 7.54 6.01
CA ALA A 163 3.74 8.19 4.70
C ALA A 163 3.59 7.18 3.56
N GLY A 164 4.18 5.98 3.67
CA GLY A 164 3.95 4.87 2.75
C GLY A 164 2.53 4.31 2.82
N GLY A 165 1.91 4.32 4.00
CA GLY A 165 0.49 3.98 4.17
C GLY A 165 -0.43 4.99 3.49
N GLN A 166 -0.11 6.29 3.59
CA GLN A 166 -0.78 7.34 2.83
C GLN A 166 -0.64 7.12 1.31
N PHE A 167 0.56 6.75 0.85
CA PHE A 167 0.81 6.39 -0.54
C PHE A 167 -0.03 5.19 -0.98
N ALA A 168 0.07 4.06 -0.25
CA ALA A 168 -0.62 2.82 -0.61
C ALA A 168 -2.13 3.01 -0.72
N LEU A 169 -2.74 3.81 0.18
CA LEU A 169 -4.16 4.12 0.16
C LEU A 169 -4.56 4.96 -1.05
N ARG A 170 -3.83 6.06 -1.31
CA ARG A 170 -4.13 6.94 -2.44
C ARG A 170 -3.84 6.26 -3.78
N TYR A 171 -2.82 5.41 -3.81
CA TYR A 171 -2.54 4.55 -4.96
C TYR A 171 -3.63 3.49 -5.14
N ALA A 172 -4.12 2.85 -4.06
CA ALA A 172 -5.27 1.95 -4.13
C ALA A 172 -6.50 2.64 -4.72
N MET A 173 -6.75 3.89 -4.34
CA MET A 173 -7.86 4.69 -4.86
C MET A 173 -7.72 5.01 -6.36
N SER A 174 -6.50 5.28 -6.84
CA SER A 174 -6.26 5.88 -8.17
C SER A 174 -5.54 5.01 -9.18
N ASN A 175 -4.93 3.89 -8.79
CA ASN A 175 -4.16 3.02 -9.67
C ASN A 175 -4.89 2.69 -10.98
N LYS A 176 -4.25 2.97 -12.11
CA LYS A 176 -4.79 2.76 -13.45
C LYS A 176 -4.63 1.33 -13.96
N LEU A 177 -3.83 0.50 -13.26
CA LEU A 177 -3.48 -0.86 -13.68
C LEU A 177 -4.29 -1.95 -12.98
N HIS A 178 -5.03 -1.62 -11.91
CA HIS A 178 -5.83 -2.60 -11.18
C HIS A 178 -6.82 -3.31 -12.12
N GLY A 179 -6.83 -4.65 -12.11
CA GLY A 179 -7.62 -5.46 -13.01
C GLY A 179 -7.09 -5.57 -14.45
N ARG A 180 -5.93 -4.98 -14.77
CA ARG A 180 -5.33 -5.00 -16.12
C ARG A 180 -4.03 -5.80 -16.21
N LEU A 181 -3.53 -6.29 -15.08
CA LEU A 181 -2.23 -6.98 -15.01
C LEU A 181 -2.32 -8.51 -15.18
N GLY A 182 -3.53 -9.07 -15.25
CA GLY A 182 -3.72 -10.52 -15.33
C GLY A 182 -3.39 -11.27 -14.03
N VAL A 183 -3.09 -10.54 -12.95
CA VAL A 183 -2.79 -11.07 -11.61
C VAL A 183 -3.63 -10.34 -10.56
N THR A 184 -3.82 -10.95 -9.40
CA THR A 184 -4.52 -10.30 -8.28
C THR A 184 -3.66 -9.19 -7.70
N LEU A 185 -4.27 -8.02 -7.47
CA LEU A 185 -3.62 -6.86 -6.83
C LEU A 185 -4.39 -6.46 -5.58
N SER A 186 -3.70 -6.40 -4.44
CA SER A 186 -4.26 -5.98 -3.15
C SER A 186 -3.37 -4.95 -2.46
N TYR A 187 -3.93 -4.29 -1.43
CA TYR A 187 -3.26 -3.19 -0.75
C TYR A 187 -3.28 -3.38 0.76
N VAL A 188 -2.15 -3.09 1.41
CA VAL A 188 -2.00 -3.08 2.87
C VAL A 188 -1.59 -1.69 3.31
N VAL A 189 -2.50 -1.03 4.03
CA VAL A 189 -2.40 0.37 4.43
C VAL A 189 -2.14 0.44 5.92
N ALA A 190 -0.88 0.70 6.32
CA ALA A 190 -0.50 0.69 7.72
C ALA A 190 -0.29 2.10 8.30
N ASN A 191 -0.97 2.43 9.38
CA ASN A 191 -0.83 3.64 10.18
C ASN A 191 -0.69 4.97 9.41
N PRO A 192 -1.49 5.28 8.37
CA PRO A 192 -1.39 6.56 7.69
C PRO A 192 -1.77 7.72 8.61
N SER A 193 -1.14 8.87 8.42
CA SER A 193 -1.45 10.07 9.22
C SER A 193 -2.66 10.85 8.71
N SER A 194 -3.13 10.60 7.48
CA SER A 194 -4.33 11.21 6.90
C SER A 194 -4.89 10.34 5.78
N TYR A 195 -6.16 10.55 5.48
CA TYR A 195 -6.96 9.76 4.54
C TYR A 195 -7.60 10.66 3.49
N PRO A 196 -7.74 10.20 2.22
CA PRO A 196 -8.48 10.93 1.18
C PRO A 196 -9.98 10.69 1.37
N TRP A 197 -10.65 11.56 2.12
CA TRP A 197 -12.08 11.44 2.39
C TRP A 197 -12.90 11.56 1.11
N PRO A 198 -13.96 10.74 0.97
CA PRO A 198 -14.78 10.70 -0.24
C PRO A 198 -15.57 11.97 -0.52
N ASP A 199 -15.92 12.72 0.54
CA ASP A 199 -16.76 13.91 0.51
C ASP A 199 -16.46 14.85 1.70
N THR A 200 -17.37 15.76 2.00
CA THR A 200 -17.21 16.77 3.05
C THR A 200 -17.66 16.30 4.44
N ALA A 201 -18.28 15.12 4.57
CA ALA A 201 -18.62 14.57 5.88
C ALA A 201 -17.35 14.20 6.66
N ARG A 202 -17.41 14.34 7.96
CA ARG A 202 -16.30 13.95 8.87
C ARG A 202 -16.87 13.24 10.11
N PRO A 203 -16.04 12.48 10.84
CA PRO A 203 -16.47 11.92 12.11
C PRO A 203 -16.85 13.06 13.07
N LEU A 204 -18.04 12.94 13.65
CA LEU A 204 -18.54 13.89 14.63
C LEU A 204 -18.00 13.49 16.02
N PRO A 205 -17.74 14.47 16.90
CA PRO A 205 -17.41 14.17 18.29
C PRO A 205 -18.56 13.36 18.92
N THR A 206 -18.30 12.16 19.37
CA THR A 206 -19.23 11.41 20.20
C THR A 206 -19.08 11.89 21.64
N GLY A 207 -20.20 12.14 22.34
CA GLY A 207 -20.24 12.92 23.59
C GLY A 207 -19.44 12.39 24.78
N ASP A 208 -18.95 11.16 24.76
CA ASP A 208 -18.16 10.57 25.84
C ASP A 208 -16.69 10.42 25.49
N ALA A 209 -15.89 11.35 26.00
CA ALA A 209 -14.44 11.30 25.90
C ALA A 209 -13.80 10.09 26.64
N HIS A 210 -14.56 9.45 27.52
CA HIS A 210 -14.12 8.31 28.34
C HIS A 210 -15.25 7.27 28.46
N PRO A 211 -15.45 6.39 27.47
CA PRO A 211 -16.44 5.32 27.58
C PRO A 211 -16.13 4.42 28.76
N SER A 212 -17.17 3.91 29.42
CA SER A 212 -17.04 2.87 30.43
C SER A 212 -16.37 1.62 29.83
N ALA A 213 -15.81 0.76 30.69
CA ALA A 213 -15.19 -0.49 30.21
C ALA A 213 -16.19 -1.37 29.44
N ALA A 214 -17.48 -1.36 29.80
CA ALA A 214 -18.53 -2.08 29.09
C ALA A 214 -18.84 -1.48 27.71
N GLU A 215 -18.88 -0.14 27.59
CA GLU A 215 -19.05 0.57 26.33
C GLU A 215 -17.84 0.38 25.43
N GLN A 216 -16.62 0.38 26.01
CA GLN A 216 -15.41 0.10 25.25
C GLN A 216 -15.42 -1.34 24.71
N ALA A 217 -15.78 -2.33 25.52
CA ALA A 217 -15.90 -3.72 25.09
C ALA A 217 -16.96 -3.88 23.99
N TRP A 218 -18.12 -3.24 24.14
CA TRP A 218 -19.17 -3.25 23.12
C TRP A 218 -18.73 -2.57 21.83
N GLN A 219 -18.00 -1.45 21.92
CA GLN A 219 -17.44 -0.74 20.77
C GLN A 219 -16.36 -1.56 20.05
N ASP A 220 -15.55 -2.32 20.79
CA ASP A 220 -14.53 -3.21 20.23
C ASP A 220 -15.17 -4.38 19.47
N GLU A 221 -16.32 -4.87 19.93
CA GLU A 221 -17.14 -5.88 19.22
C GLU A 221 -17.91 -5.29 18.03
N HIS A 222 -18.29 -3.99 18.09
CA HIS A 222 -19.08 -3.30 17.09
C HIS A 222 -18.39 -2.02 16.57
N PRO A 223 -17.22 -2.12 15.95
CA PRO A 223 -16.40 -0.95 15.61
C PRO A 223 -17.09 0.07 14.69
N HIS A 224 -18.13 -0.36 13.96
CA HIS A 224 -18.88 0.51 13.04
C HIS A 224 -19.93 1.37 13.73
N ALA A 225 -20.49 0.94 14.86
CA ALA A 225 -21.52 1.66 15.60
C ALA A 225 -20.98 2.86 16.39
N ARG A 226 -19.67 2.95 16.54
CA ARG A 226 -18.97 3.97 17.32
C ARG A 226 -18.87 5.34 16.63
N PHE A 227 -19.00 5.39 15.32
CA PHE A 227 -18.81 6.62 14.55
C PHE A 227 -20.12 7.17 14.00
N GLN A 228 -20.35 8.44 14.26
CA GLN A 228 -21.34 9.25 13.57
C GLN A 228 -20.62 10.19 12.59
N PHE A 229 -21.21 10.43 11.44
CA PHE A 229 -20.62 11.24 10.40
C PHE A 229 -21.60 12.33 9.97
N GLY A 230 -21.09 13.50 9.66
CA GLY A 230 -21.92 14.61 9.23
C GLY A 230 -21.12 15.83 8.81
N ALA A 231 -21.86 16.91 8.55
CA ALA A 231 -21.27 18.20 8.26
C ALA A 231 -20.57 18.77 9.50
N ILE A 232 -19.40 19.36 9.27
CA ILE A 232 -18.60 20.01 10.32
C ILE A 232 -18.50 21.51 10.04
N ASP A 233 -18.26 22.29 11.08
CA ASP A 233 -17.83 23.69 10.91
C ASP A 233 -16.36 23.72 10.49
N ALA A 234 -16.13 23.96 9.21
CA ALA A 234 -14.81 24.06 8.61
C ALA A 234 -14.36 25.52 8.39
N SER A 235 -15.00 26.50 9.01
CA SER A 235 -14.69 27.95 8.84
C SER A 235 -13.20 28.27 9.12
N GLN A 236 -12.59 27.54 10.06
CA GLN A 236 -11.16 27.65 10.39
C GLN A 236 -10.25 26.73 9.56
N CYS A 237 -10.80 25.96 8.63
CA CYS A 237 -10.08 25.01 7.80
C CYS A 237 -10.73 24.91 6.40
N PRO A 238 -10.78 25.99 5.61
CA PRO A 238 -11.55 26.02 4.36
C PRO A 238 -11.09 24.97 3.33
N ASP A 239 -9.80 24.56 3.38
CA ASP A 239 -9.20 23.62 2.44
C ASP A 239 -9.20 22.17 2.96
N PHE A 240 -9.99 21.85 3.98
CA PHE A 240 -9.97 20.54 4.64
C PHE A 240 -10.31 19.37 3.71
N ASN A 241 -11.05 19.63 2.62
CA ASN A 241 -11.42 18.61 1.63
C ASN A 241 -10.56 18.64 0.37
N HIS A 242 -9.55 19.50 0.31
CA HIS A 242 -8.57 19.47 -0.77
C HIS A 242 -7.72 18.20 -0.72
N TRP A 243 -7.32 17.72 -1.90
CA TRP A 243 -6.34 16.64 -2.01
C TRP A 243 -5.04 17.05 -1.31
N PRO A 244 -4.43 16.19 -0.47
CA PRO A 244 -4.70 14.75 -0.31
C PRO A 244 -5.57 14.37 0.92
N PHE A 245 -6.28 15.30 1.54
CA PHE A 245 -7.17 15.06 2.68
C PHE A 245 -8.63 14.77 2.27
N GLY A 246 -9.00 15.17 1.10
CA GLY A 246 -10.26 14.92 0.41
C GLY A 246 -10.03 14.85 -1.08
N LEU A 247 -11.06 15.09 -1.89
CA LEU A 247 -11.01 14.90 -3.34
C LEU A 247 -11.12 16.19 -4.15
N ASP A 248 -11.14 17.36 -3.50
CA ASP A 248 -11.19 18.65 -4.19
C ASP A 248 -9.79 19.11 -4.62
N ALA A 249 -9.73 20.08 -5.52
CA ALA A 249 -8.51 20.77 -5.96
C ALA A 249 -7.38 19.85 -6.51
N ARG A 250 -7.73 18.74 -7.17
CA ARG A 250 -6.77 17.84 -7.84
C ARG A 250 -6.39 18.39 -9.21
N THR A 251 -5.55 19.43 -9.24
CA THR A 251 -5.19 20.16 -10.46
C THR A 251 -3.90 19.67 -11.12
N THR A 252 -3.11 18.87 -10.42
CA THR A 252 -1.81 18.34 -10.88
C THR A 252 -1.63 16.89 -10.49
N GLY A 253 -0.56 16.26 -10.97
CA GLY A 253 -0.18 14.91 -10.61
C GLY A 253 -1.04 13.82 -11.25
N TYR A 254 -0.96 12.61 -10.68
CA TYR A 254 -1.53 11.39 -11.24
C TYR A 254 -3.07 11.39 -11.32
N THR A 255 -3.73 12.06 -10.38
CA THR A 255 -5.19 12.03 -10.22
C THR A 255 -5.93 13.21 -10.85
N ARG A 256 -5.23 14.18 -11.47
CA ARG A 256 -5.80 15.45 -11.95
C ARG A 256 -7.02 15.27 -12.89
N ASP A 257 -6.94 14.26 -13.77
CA ASP A 257 -7.98 14.03 -14.80
C ASP A 257 -8.96 12.91 -14.39
N MET A 258 -8.96 12.49 -13.11
CA MET A 258 -9.83 11.43 -12.62
C MET A 258 -11.06 12.00 -11.92
N GLU A 259 -12.22 11.44 -12.20
CA GLU A 259 -13.48 11.84 -11.61
C GLU A 259 -13.56 11.38 -10.14
N SER A 260 -14.00 12.27 -9.21
CA SER A 260 -13.97 12.04 -7.76
C SER A 260 -14.76 10.81 -7.34
N GLN A 261 -16.00 10.68 -7.80
CA GLN A 261 -16.81 9.49 -7.46
C GLN A 261 -16.24 8.19 -8.06
N GLY A 262 -15.57 8.30 -9.23
CA GLY A 262 -14.83 7.18 -9.82
C GLY A 262 -13.72 6.68 -8.92
N LEU A 263 -12.94 7.59 -8.33
CA LEU A 263 -11.89 7.26 -7.36
C LEU A 263 -12.46 6.53 -6.13
N VAL A 264 -13.58 7.01 -5.59
CA VAL A 264 -14.19 6.39 -4.41
C VAL A 264 -14.73 5.01 -4.73
N ARG A 265 -15.45 4.85 -5.86
CA ARG A 265 -15.94 3.53 -6.31
C ARG A 265 -14.78 2.54 -6.53
N GLN A 266 -13.67 3.00 -7.11
CA GLN A 266 -12.47 2.18 -7.28
C GLN A 266 -11.93 1.71 -5.92
N LEU A 267 -11.76 2.61 -4.96
CA LEU A 267 -11.28 2.24 -3.64
C LEU A 267 -12.24 1.26 -2.96
N ALA A 268 -13.54 1.54 -2.96
CA ALA A 268 -14.53 0.68 -2.32
C ALA A 268 -14.54 -0.75 -2.84
N SER A 269 -14.25 -0.94 -4.14
CA SER A 269 -14.24 -2.25 -4.79
C SER A 269 -12.91 -3.01 -4.68
N ARG A 270 -11.82 -2.34 -4.28
CA ARG A 270 -10.47 -2.93 -4.28
C ARG A 270 -10.13 -3.63 -2.98
N PRO A 271 -9.49 -4.81 -3.03
CA PRO A 271 -9.04 -5.52 -1.83
C PRO A 271 -8.05 -4.66 -1.04
N THR A 272 -8.50 -4.09 0.07
CA THR A 272 -7.69 -3.21 0.92
C THR A 272 -7.81 -3.65 2.37
N THR A 273 -6.67 -3.86 3.02
CA THR A 273 -6.57 -4.13 4.46
C THR A 273 -5.89 -2.95 5.15
N TYR A 274 -6.55 -2.40 6.14
CA TYR A 274 -5.99 -1.37 7.02
C TYR A 274 -5.38 -2.04 8.24
N VAL A 275 -4.13 -1.67 8.55
CA VAL A 275 -3.39 -2.21 9.69
C VAL A 275 -3.05 -1.06 10.63
N LEU A 276 -3.58 -1.10 11.84
CA LEU A 276 -3.42 -0.02 12.80
C LEU A 276 -2.77 -0.54 14.08
N GLY A 277 -1.74 0.13 14.55
CA GLY A 277 -1.14 -0.18 15.84
C GLY A 277 -2.07 0.18 16.99
N GLN A 278 -2.29 -0.74 17.91
CA GLN A 278 -3.17 -0.52 19.06
C GLN A 278 -2.78 0.73 19.86
N THR A 279 -1.49 0.97 20.00
CA THR A 279 -0.94 2.09 20.77
C THR A 279 -0.49 3.28 19.91
N ASP A 280 -0.87 3.35 18.61
CA ASP A 280 -0.59 4.51 17.72
C ASP A 280 -1.59 5.65 17.98
N VAL A 281 -1.67 6.05 19.24
CA VAL A 281 -2.58 7.08 19.77
C VAL A 281 -1.84 8.34 20.24
N LEU A 282 -0.52 8.40 20.06
CA LEU A 282 0.31 9.53 20.45
C LEU A 282 0.75 10.34 19.21
N PRO A 283 0.94 11.67 19.34
CA PRO A 283 1.43 12.53 18.26
C PRO A 283 2.97 12.44 18.09
N VAL A 284 3.47 11.21 17.93
CA VAL A 284 4.90 10.97 17.70
C VAL A 284 5.36 11.51 16.34
N ALA A 285 6.66 11.54 16.12
CA ALA A 285 7.30 12.12 14.93
C ALA A 285 6.59 11.80 13.61
N GLY A 286 6.29 12.84 12.82
CA GLY A 286 5.53 12.72 11.57
C GLY A 286 4.01 12.62 11.73
N PHE A 287 3.47 12.87 12.93
CA PHE A 287 2.05 13.07 13.12
C PHE A 287 1.59 14.31 12.35
N ASP A 288 0.54 14.15 11.57
CA ASP A 288 -0.08 15.27 10.85
C ASP A 288 -1.07 15.97 11.77
N SER A 289 -0.67 17.15 12.27
CA SER A 289 -1.49 18.00 13.12
C SER A 289 -2.14 19.16 12.36
N SER A 290 -2.14 19.12 11.02
CA SER A 290 -2.88 20.09 10.23
C SER A 290 -4.37 20.06 10.55
N CYS A 291 -5.07 21.18 10.37
CA CYS A 291 -6.51 21.23 10.65
C CYS A 291 -7.27 20.17 9.83
N ALA A 292 -6.94 19.97 8.57
CA ALA A 292 -7.56 18.97 7.70
C ALA A 292 -7.40 17.54 8.22
N ALA A 293 -6.21 17.20 8.76
CA ALA A 293 -5.97 15.91 9.35
C ALA A 293 -6.69 15.74 10.71
N MET A 294 -6.72 16.80 11.53
CA MET A 294 -7.38 16.77 12.84
C MET A 294 -8.89 16.60 12.73
N LEU A 295 -9.51 17.11 11.67
CA LEU A 295 -10.91 16.88 11.37
C LEU A 295 -11.25 15.43 11.01
N GLN A 296 -10.25 14.60 10.73
CA GLN A 296 -10.43 13.15 10.48
C GLN A 296 -10.36 12.31 11.78
N GLY A 297 -9.92 12.91 12.88
CA GLY A 297 -9.78 12.28 14.19
C GLY A 297 -8.51 12.69 14.94
N PRO A 298 -8.49 12.50 16.28
CA PRO A 298 -7.41 13.01 17.13
C PRO A 298 -6.09 12.19 17.05
N THR A 299 -6.14 10.95 16.62
CA THR A 299 -4.98 10.04 16.52
C THR A 299 -4.97 9.30 15.19
N ARG A 300 -3.81 8.72 14.80
CA ARG A 300 -3.74 7.90 13.57
C ARG A 300 -4.68 6.71 13.63
N ARG A 301 -4.74 6.02 14.78
CA ARG A 301 -5.65 4.91 15.00
C ARG A 301 -7.10 5.35 14.82
N ALA A 302 -7.53 6.41 15.50
CA ALA A 302 -8.91 6.91 15.40
C ALA A 302 -9.29 7.32 13.98
N ARG A 303 -8.37 7.96 13.23
CA ARG A 303 -8.58 8.34 11.83
C ARG A 303 -8.80 7.11 10.95
N GLY A 304 -8.01 6.05 11.17
CA GLY A 304 -8.12 4.80 10.40
C GLY A 304 -9.43 4.08 10.66
N GLU A 305 -9.79 3.92 11.94
CA GLU A 305 -11.05 3.28 12.34
C GLU A 305 -12.25 4.05 11.78
N ALA A 306 -12.25 5.40 11.89
CA ALA A 306 -13.31 6.24 11.35
C ALA A 306 -13.42 6.15 9.82
N PHE A 307 -12.28 6.19 9.10
CA PHE A 307 -12.29 6.10 7.65
C PHE A 307 -12.82 4.75 7.15
N VAL A 308 -12.39 3.65 7.75
CA VAL A 308 -12.89 2.31 7.39
C VAL A 308 -14.39 2.19 7.66
N ALA A 309 -14.85 2.66 8.84
CA ALA A 309 -16.27 2.68 9.18
C ALA A 309 -17.08 3.51 8.16
N TYR A 310 -16.57 4.69 7.76
CA TYR A 310 -17.20 5.53 6.74
C TYR A 310 -17.34 4.81 5.41
N MET A 311 -16.26 4.22 4.91
CA MET A 311 -16.25 3.49 3.64
C MET A 311 -17.20 2.30 3.65
N GLN A 312 -17.33 1.59 4.77
CA GLN A 312 -18.24 0.47 4.91
C GLN A 312 -19.70 0.92 4.98
N GLN A 313 -20.01 1.96 5.77
CA GLN A 313 -21.39 2.45 5.95
C GLN A 313 -21.95 3.15 4.71
N HIS A 314 -21.16 3.96 4.01
CA HIS A 314 -21.63 4.84 2.95
C HIS A 314 -21.28 4.35 1.55
N TRP A 315 -20.24 3.50 1.41
CA TRP A 315 -19.76 3.03 0.11
C TRP A 315 -19.77 1.50 -0.02
N HIS A 316 -20.28 0.79 0.99
CA HIS A 316 -20.38 -0.67 1.02
C HIS A 316 -19.05 -1.38 0.73
N ALA A 317 -17.94 -0.76 1.13
CA ALA A 317 -16.61 -1.31 0.92
C ALA A 317 -16.38 -2.54 1.81
N HIS A 318 -15.87 -3.62 1.23
CA HIS A 318 -15.50 -4.83 1.97
C HIS A 318 -14.05 -4.75 2.48
N HIS A 319 -13.65 -3.60 3.00
CA HIS A 319 -12.32 -3.38 3.55
C HIS A 319 -12.14 -4.13 4.86
N ARG A 320 -10.95 -4.68 5.05
CA ARG A 320 -10.56 -5.32 6.31
C ARG A 320 -9.80 -4.35 7.19
N ILE A 321 -9.91 -4.54 8.49
CA ILE A 321 -9.12 -3.82 9.50
C ILE A 321 -8.43 -4.83 10.42
N ARG A 322 -7.18 -4.57 10.77
CA ARG A 322 -6.39 -5.32 11.75
C ARG A 322 -5.82 -4.34 12.76
N ILE A 323 -6.14 -4.54 14.02
CA ILE A 323 -5.51 -3.80 15.11
C ILE A 323 -4.39 -4.68 15.66
N VAL A 324 -3.15 -4.20 15.57
CA VAL A 324 -1.98 -4.96 16.02
C VAL A 324 -1.72 -4.65 17.49
N PRO A 325 -1.87 -5.64 18.39
CA PRO A 325 -1.64 -5.45 19.82
C PRO A 325 -0.24 -4.92 20.12
N ASP A 326 -0.11 -4.09 21.15
CA ASP A 326 1.15 -3.54 21.66
C ASP A 326 2.02 -2.78 20.65
N CYS A 327 1.64 -2.70 19.41
CA CYS A 327 2.32 -1.90 18.38
C CYS A 327 1.83 -0.45 18.40
N GLY A 328 2.79 0.47 18.39
CA GLY A 328 2.59 1.90 18.10
C GLY A 328 2.93 2.24 16.66
N HIS A 329 3.51 3.45 16.47
CA HIS A 329 3.93 3.92 15.14
C HIS A 329 5.28 3.34 14.70
N ASN A 330 5.35 2.02 14.50
CA ASN A 330 6.57 1.30 14.16
C ASN A 330 6.33 0.27 13.05
N ALA A 331 6.94 0.50 11.88
CA ALA A 331 6.75 -0.35 10.70
C ALA A 331 7.16 -1.81 10.94
N ARG A 332 8.26 -2.05 11.66
CA ARG A 332 8.74 -3.40 11.91
C ARG A 332 7.79 -4.17 12.81
N CYS A 333 7.35 -3.56 13.92
CA CYS A 333 6.34 -4.14 14.80
C CYS A 333 5.07 -4.52 13.99
N ILE A 334 4.58 -3.59 13.18
CA ILE A 334 3.36 -3.78 12.38
C ILE A 334 3.52 -4.91 11.35
N PHE A 335 4.55 -4.88 10.53
CA PHE A 335 4.66 -5.81 9.40
C PHE A 335 5.20 -7.20 9.76
N THR A 336 5.75 -7.38 10.97
CA THR A 336 6.18 -8.70 11.45
C THR A 336 5.21 -9.34 12.45
N ALA A 337 4.06 -8.72 12.69
CA ALA A 337 3.01 -9.29 13.54
C ALA A 337 2.28 -10.44 12.83
N ASP A 338 2.03 -11.53 13.54
CA ASP A 338 1.47 -12.77 13.00
C ASP A 338 0.15 -12.55 12.25
N GLU A 339 -0.72 -11.67 12.77
CA GLU A 339 -2.01 -11.32 12.15
C GLU A 339 -1.88 -10.49 10.86
N VAL A 340 -0.70 -9.93 10.59
CA VAL A 340 -0.43 -9.11 9.40
C VAL A 340 0.27 -9.93 8.30
N LEU A 341 1.02 -10.94 8.65
CA LEU A 341 1.75 -11.78 7.68
C LEU A 341 0.83 -12.34 6.57
N PRO A 342 -0.38 -12.87 6.86
CA PRO A 342 -1.29 -13.36 5.81
C PRO A 342 -1.82 -12.25 4.88
N GLU A 343 -1.82 -10.99 5.31
CA GLU A 343 -2.23 -9.86 4.47
C GLU A 343 -1.11 -9.43 3.51
N LEU A 344 0.16 -9.59 3.91
CA LEU A 344 1.34 -9.33 3.07
C LEU A 344 1.68 -10.51 2.14
N PHE A 345 1.44 -11.73 2.60
CA PHE A 345 1.75 -12.98 1.90
C PHE A 345 0.51 -13.89 1.85
N PRO A 346 -0.57 -13.43 1.20
CA PRO A 346 -1.79 -14.22 1.16
C PRO A 346 -1.53 -15.57 0.48
N PRO A 347 -2.22 -16.65 0.94
CA PRO A 347 -2.08 -17.96 0.33
C PRO A 347 -2.49 -17.91 -1.14
N PRO A 348 -1.91 -18.75 -2.02
CA PRO A 348 -2.37 -18.85 -3.39
C PRO A 348 -3.86 -19.20 -3.42
N LEU A 349 -4.62 -18.48 -4.27
CA LEU A 349 -6.02 -18.78 -4.48
C LEU A 349 -6.11 -20.22 -5.01
N ASN A 350 -6.77 -21.13 -4.28
CA ASN A 350 -7.07 -22.47 -4.75
C ASN A 350 -7.97 -22.34 -5.97
N GLN A 351 -7.58 -22.92 -7.08
CA GLN A 351 -8.39 -22.94 -8.33
C GLN A 351 -9.68 -23.74 -8.18
N ASP A 352 -9.89 -24.44 -7.06
CA ASP A 352 -11.04 -25.33 -6.82
C ASP A 352 -12.31 -24.63 -6.30
N SER A 353 -12.27 -23.34 -5.98
CA SER A 353 -13.45 -22.61 -5.49
C SER A 353 -14.30 -21.93 -6.57
N ALA A 354 -13.95 -22.04 -7.83
CA ALA A 354 -14.72 -21.50 -8.95
C ALA A 354 -15.79 -22.46 -9.51
N GLY A 355 -16.00 -23.62 -8.87
CA GLY A 355 -16.81 -24.73 -9.41
C GLY A 355 -18.06 -25.14 -8.64
N ILE A 356 -18.48 -24.42 -7.57
CA ILE A 356 -19.63 -24.84 -6.76
C ILE A 356 -20.65 -23.70 -6.63
N ASP A 357 -21.14 -23.21 -7.77
CA ASP A 357 -22.42 -22.48 -7.80
C ASP A 357 -23.07 -22.66 -9.18
N GLY A 358 -23.64 -23.82 -9.38
CA GLY A 358 -24.31 -24.11 -10.67
C GLY A 358 -24.97 -25.47 -10.76
N ARG A 359 -25.48 -26.03 -9.63
CA ARG A 359 -26.44 -27.14 -9.67
C ARG A 359 -27.32 -27.17 -8.42
N ALA A 360 -28.41 -26.47 -8.43
CA ALA A 360 -29.61 -26.75 -7.64
C ALA A 360 -30.77 -26.58 -8.58
N GLU A 361 -31.20 -27.73 -9.04
CA GLU A 361 -32.47 -28.43 -8.85
C GLU A 361 -33.56 -28.02 -9.82
N SER A 362 -33.54 -28.66 -10.97
CA SER A 362 -34.77 -29.06 -11.66
C SER A 362 -35.07 -30.49 -11.20
N ASN A 363 -35.98 -30.66 -10.25
CA ASN A 363 -36.87 -31.83 -10.16
C ASN A 363 -37.92 -31.60 -9.07
N GLN A 364 -39.15 -31.58 -9.49
CA GLN A 364 -40.29 -32.42 -9.18
C GLN A 364 -41.59 -31.64 -9.04
N GLN A 365 -42.48 -32.04 -9.94
CA GLN A 365 -43.90 -32.36 -9.76
C GLN A 365 -44.79 -31.28 -9.14
#